data_62b7af45e304258adf92efbb2b7fc525
#
_entry.id   62b7af45e304258adf92efbb2b7fc525
#
_cell.length_a   1.000
_cell.length_b   1.000
_cell.length_c   1.000
_cell.angle_alpha   90.00
_cell.angle_beta   90.00
_cell.angle_gamma   90.00
#
_symmetry.space_group_name_H-M   'P 1'
#
loop_
_entity.id
_entity.type
_entity.pdbx_description
1 polymer ?
#
loop_
_entity_poly.entity_id
_entity_poly.type
_entity_poly.pdbx_seq_one_letter_code
_entity_poly.pdbx_strand_id
1 'polypeptide(L)'
;MNVIYFSGSGNTRHCAELFAGATSGKAVSIESGQEALQTITGAAEVGLAYPTHYSDVPLIVKNFIAQNGALFKGKKVFVIVTMGLFSGDGAGVGARLLKKQGAKILGGLHLRMPDSIGDVPMLKKPMAQNLAAIKQTEQKIARAVDSTKNGLYPKDGLSFWHFLAGLFGQRLWFIPTVKALRSKLKIDAQKCSGCGVCASGCPTKSIAIQKGKAVFTPGSCTLCYRCVNHCPARAITLIGKRVLEQCRYDIYEKTMKEAR
;
A
#
# COMPACT_ATOMS: atom_id res chain seq x y z
N MET A 1 -12.44 -15.36 0.21
CA MET A 1 -11.83 -14.71 -0.98
C MET A 1 -10.33 -14.56 -0.77
N ASN A 2 -9.49 -15.02 -1.70
CA ASN A 2 -8.05 -14.77 -1.64
C ASN A 2 -7.76 -13.30 -1.98
N VAL A 3 -6.76 -12.70 -1.32
CA VAL A 3 -6.36 -11.30 -1.54
C VAL A 3 -4.88 -11.24 -1.89
N ILE A 4 -4.55 -10.75 -3.07
CA ILE A 4 -3.17 -10.37 -3.38
C ILE A 4 -2.93 -8.93 -2.94
N TYR A 5 -1.76 -8.63 -2.36
CA TYR A 5 -1.52 -7.30 -1.83
C TYR A 5 -0.09 -6.79 -2.05
N PHE A 6 0.04 -5.46 -2.03
CA PHE A 6 1.31 -4.78 -1.82
C PHE A 6 1.25 -3.95 -0.53
N SER A 7 2.32 -4.01 0.28
CA SER A 7 2.39 -3.24 1.52
C SER A 7 3.81 -2.74 1.79
N GLY A 8 3.99 -1.43 1.96
CA GLY A 8 5.28 -0.84 2.33
C GLY A 8 5.56 -0.93 3.83
N SER A 9 4.60 -0.55 4.67
CA SER A 9 4.73 -0.40 6.14
C SER A 9 3.97 -1.45 6.95
N GLY A 10 3.34 -2.44 6.32
CA GLY A 10 2.52 -3.46 6.98
C GLY A 10 1.02 -3.14 7.05
N ASN A 11 0.60 -1.90 6.93
CA ASN A 11 -0.80 -1.49 7.04
C ASN A 11 -1.74 -2.22 6.07
N THR A 12 -1.39 -2.24 4.78
CA THR A 12 -2.21 -2.94 3.77
C THR A 12 -2.17 -4.44 3.96
N ARG A 13 -1.02 -5.02 4.38
CA ARG A 13 -0.91 -6.44 4.71
C ARG A 13 -1.91 -6.82 5.78
N HIS A 14 -1.94 -6.10 6.90
CA HIS A 14 -2.89 -6.35 7.99
C HIS A 14 -4.34 -6.33 7.50
N CYS A 15 -4.73 -5.30 6.74
CA CYS A 15 -6.09 -5.21 6.19
C CYS A 15 -6.43 -6.37 5.23
N ALA A 16 -5.46 -6.78 4.41
CA ALA A 16 -5.63 -7.89 3.48
C ALA A 16 -5.76 -9.23 4.20
N GLU A 17 -4.93 -9.47 5.23
CA GLU A 17 -4.96 -10.67 6.06
C GLU A 17 -6.29 -10.79 6.82
N LEU A 18 -6.78 -9.69 7.44
CA LEU A 18 -8.07 -9.68 8.12
C LEU A 18 -9.23 -9.97 7.16
N PHE A 19 -9.28 -9.30 6.01
CA PHE A 19 -10.35 -9.49 5.05
C PHE A 19 -10.33 -10.92 4.47
N ALA A 20 -9.15 -11.39 4.05
CA ALA A 20 -8.99 -12.73 3.49
C ALA A 20 -9.37 -13.82 4.50
N GLY A 21 -8.85 -13.74 5.73
CA GLY A 21 -9.16 -14.72 6.79
C GLY A 21 -10.66 -14.78 7.10
N ALA A 22 -11.32 -13.62 7.23
CA ALA A 22 -12.76 -13.54 7.51
C ALA A 22 -13.64 -14.01 6.34
N THR A 23 -13.09 -14.14 5.14
CA THR A 23 -13.76 -14.70 3.95
C THR A 23 -13.21 -16.07 3.55
N SER A 24 -12.59 -16.81 4.49
CA SER A 24 -12.02 -18.17 4.29
C SER A 24 -11.01 -18.24 3.13
N GLY A 25 -10.25 -17.16 2.94
CA GLY A 25 -9.18 -17.06 1.96
C GLY A 25 -7.82 -16.79 2.62
N LYS A 26 -6.81 -16.59 1.78
CA LYS A 26 -5.46 -16.22 2.21
C LYS A 26 -5.02 -14.89 1.58
N ALA A 27 -4.18 -14.15 2.28
CA ALA A 27 -3.52 -12.95 1.76
C ALA A 27 -2.12 -13.30 1.26
N VAL A 28 -1.80 -12.93 0.02
CA VAL A 28 -0.51 -13.24 -0.62
C VAL A 28 0.10 -11.96 -1.18
N SER A 29 1.36 -11.70 -0.88
CA SER A 29 2.05 -10.53 -1.43
C SER A 29 2.28 -10.65 -2.93
N ILE A 30 2.11 -9.57 -3.69
CA ILE A 30 2.51 -9.55 -5.12
C ILE A 30 4.01 -9.76 -5.28
N GLU A 31 4.80 -9.61 -4.21
CA GLU A 31 6.24 -9.84 -4.18
C GLU A 31 6.60 -11.32 -4.04
N SER A 32 5.63 -12.20 -3.73
CA SER A 32 5.84 -13.66 -3.61
C SER A 32 5.94 -14.38 -4.98
N GLY A 33 6.07 -13.63 -6.07
CA GLY A 33 6.31 -14.18 -7.40
C GLY A 33 5.26 -15.20 -7.82
N GLN A 34 5.68 -16.44 -8.02
CA GLN A 34 4.83 -17.52 -8.54
C GLN A 34 3.59 -17.79 -7.66
N GLU A 35 3.70 -17.67 -6.34
CA GLU A 35 2.57 -17.88 -5.43
C GLU A 35 1.44 -16.86 -5.67
N ALA A 36 1.79 -15.58 -5.91
CA ALA A 36 0.80 -14.56 -6.23
C ALA A 36 0.09 -14.86 -7.56
N LEU A 37 0.82 -15.33 -8.58
CA LEU A 37 0.26 -15.67 -9.89
C LEU A 37 -0.67 -16.88 -9.79
N GLN A 38 -0.27 -17.93 -9.07
CA GLN A 38 -1.11 -19.11 -8.79
C GLN A 38 -2.38 -18.73 -8.01
N THR A 39 -2.28 -17.81 -7.06
CA THR A 39 -3.44 -17.33 -6.30
C THR A 39 -4.47 -16.66 -7.20
N ILE A 40 -4.03 -15.87 -8.20
CA ILE A 40 -4.94 -15.26 -9.18
C ILE A 40 -5.51 -16.34 -10.12
N THR A 41 -4.67 -17.20 -10.64
CA THR A 41 -5.09 -18.23 -11.62
C THR A 41 -6.12 -19.19 -11.03
N GLY A 42 -5.89 -19.67 -9.81
CA GLY A 42 -6.74 -20.65 -9.11
C GLY A 42 -8.07 -20.11 -8.56
N ALA A 43 -8.37 -18.80 -8.71
CA ALA A 43 -9.57 -18.20 -8.15
C ALA A 43 -10.47 -17.58 -9.23
N ALA A 44 -11.79 -17.72 -9.13
CA ALA A 44 -12.76 -16.96 -9.94
C ALA A 44 -12.91 -15.52 -9.45
N GLU A 45 -12.77 -15.32 -8.15
CA GLU A 45 -12.85 -14.02 -7.47
C GLU A 45 -11.58 -13.78 -6.65
N VAL A 46 -10.99 -12.60 -6.77
CA VAL A 46 -9.75 -12.21 -6.06
C VAL A 46 -9.82 -10.78 -5.57
N GLY A 47 -9.31 -10.55 -4.35
CA GLY A 47 -9.06 -9.20 -3.85
C GLY A 47 -7.71 -8.68 -4.35
N LEU A 48 -7.63 -7.39 -4.67
CA LEU A 48 -6.36 -6.68 -4.87
C LEU A 48 -6.26 -5.54 -3.86
N ALA A 49 -5.27 -5.61 -2.96
CA ALA A 49 -5.07 -4.62 -1.89
C ALA A 49 -3.77 -3.83 -2.07
N TYR A 50 -3.83 -2.50 -1.92
CA TYR A 50 -2.65 -1.62 -2.01
C TYR A 50 -2.84 -0.31 -1.25
N PRO A 51 -1.75 0.39 -0.85
CA PRO A 51 -1.85 1.75 -0.32
C PRO A 51 -2.03 2.76 -1.44
N THR A 52 -2.81 3.83 -1.23
CA THR A 52 -2.82 4.93 -2.21
C THR A 52 -1.57 5.79 -2.09
N HIS A 53 -1.07 6.23 -3.23
CA HIS A 53 -0.07 7.27 -3.34
C HIS A 53 -0.66 8.46 -4.11
N TYR A 54 -1.08 9.51 -3.38
CA TYR A 54 -1.69 10.73 -3.97
C TYR A 54 -2.92 10.42 -4.86
N SER A 55 -3.86 9.67 -4.32
CA SER A 55 -5.07 9.18 -5.03
C SER A 55 -4.76 8.37 -6.29
N ASP A 56 -3.61 7.72 -6.33
CA ASP A 56 -3.16 6.88 -7.45
C ASP A 56 -2.65 5.52 -6.94
N VAL A 57 -2.55 4.57 -7.85
CA VAL A 57 -2.02 3.22 -7.61
C VAL A 57 -0.48 3.27 -7.56
N PRO A 58 0.20 2.63 -6.59
CA PRO A 58 1.65 2.55 -6.56
C PRO A 58 2.25 1.99 -7.85
N LEU A 59 3.43 2.50 -8.26
CA LEU A 59 4.09 2.07 -9.49
C LEU A 59 4.26 0.56 -9.58
N ILE A 60 4.69 -0.07 -8.48
CA ILE A 60 4.89 -1.53 -8.43
C ILE A 60 3.60 -2.30 -8.71
N VAL A 61 2.45 -1.80 -8.21
CA VAL A 61 1.14 -2.43 -8.46
C VAL A 61 0.68 -2.20 -9.90
N LYS A 62 0.93 -1.00 -10.46
CA LYS A 62 0.67 -0.72 -11.88
C LYS A 62 1.47 -1.66 -12.78
N ASN A 63 2.76 -1.83 -12.49
CA ASN A 63 3.64 -2.73 -13.24
C ASN A 63 3.18 -4.18 -13.11
N PHE A 64 2.80 -4.62 -11.90
CA PHE A 64 2.28 -5.97 -11.67
C PHE A 64 1.01 -6.24 -12.50
N ILE A 65 0.05 -5.29 -12.50
CA ILE A 65 -1.17 -5.42 -13.32
C ILE A 65 -0.83 -5.44 -14.82
N ALA A 66 0.10 -4.59 -15.27
CA ALA A 66 0.47 -4.54 -16.69
C ALA A 66 1.17 -5.81 -17.17
N GLN A 67 2.09 -6.34 -16.36
CA GLN A 67 2.87 -7.55 -16.69
C GLN A 67 2.03 -8.83 -16.63
N ASN A 68 1.02 -8.88 -15.74
CA ASN A 68 0.22 -10.08 -15.48
C ASN A 68 -1.26 -9.89 -15.88
N GLY A 69 -1.54 -8.93 -16.74
CA GLY A 69 -2.90 -8.52 -17.11
C GLY A 69 -3.78 -9.67 -17.62
N ALA A 70 -3.21 -10.58 -18.41
CA ALA A 70 -3.91 -11.74 -18.95
C ALA A 70 -4.56 -12.63 -17.86
N LEU A 71 -3.95 -12.69 -16.67
CA LEU A 71 -4.48 -13.47 -15.53
C LEU A 71 -5.77 -12.89 -14.95
N PHE A 72 -6.04 -11.60 -15.19
CA PHE A 72 -7.25 -10.93 -14.70
C PHE A 72 -8.41 -11.00 -15.69
N LYS A 73 -8.18 -11.48 -16.91
CA LYS A 73 -9.24 -11.60 -17.94
C LYS A 73 -10.38 -12.52 -17.46
N GLY A 74 -11.59 -11.98 -17.41
CA GLY A 74 -12.79 -12.66 -16.92
C GLY A 74 -12.90 -12.81 -15.41
N LYS A 75 -11.85 -12.53 -14.63
CA LYS A 75 -11.87 -12.63 -13.16
C LYS A 75 -12.74 -11.53 -12.55
N LYS A 76 -13.40 -11.85 -11.45
CA LYS A 76 -14.09 -10.89 -10.61
C LYS A 76 -13.10 -10.34 -9.58
N VAL A 77 -12.93 -9.02 -9.53
CA VAL A 77 -11.92 -8.38 -8.67
C VAL A 77 -12.56 -7.39 -7.71
N PHE A 78 -12.24 -7.54 -6.41
CA PHE A 78 -12.58 -6.59 -5.36
C PHE A 78 -11.35 -5.76 -5.01
N VAL A 79 -11.44 -4.42 -5.07
CA VAL A 79 -10.30 -3.53 -4.87
C VAL A 79 -10.31 -2.98 -3.44
N ILE A 80 -9.27 -3.25 -2.67
CA ILE A 80 -9.10 -2.80 -1.29
C ILE A 80 -7.95 -1.79 -1.24
N VAL A 81 -8.20 -0.62 -0.66
CA VAL A 81 -7.23 0.47 -0.66
C VAL A 81 -7.03 1.01 0.74
N THR A 82 -5.77 1.08 1.18
CA THR A 82 -5.43 1.77 2.43
C THR A 82 -4.94 3.20 2.14
N MET A 83 -5.29 4.13 3.03
CA MET A 83 -4.97 5.56 2.92
C MET A 83 -4.69 6.17 4.29
N GLY A 84 -3.87 7.23 4.35
CA GLY A 84 -3.66 8.03 5.56
C GLY A 84 -4.80 9.03 5.78
N LEU A 85 -4.91 10.01 4.90
CA LEU A 85 -5.90 11.10 5.00
C LEU A 85 -6.98 11.01 3.94
N PHE A 86 -6.57 10.90 2.68
CA PHE A 86 -7.46 11.03 1.54
C PHE A 86 -7.06 10.05 0.43
N SER A 87 -8.03 9.48 -0.25
CA SER A 87 -7.83 8.53 -1.34
C SER A 87 -8.46 8.99 -2.66
N GLY A 88 -9.42 9.95 -2.63
CA GLY A 88 -10.21 10.26 -3.81
C GLY A 88 -10.83 9.00 -4.41
N ASP A 89 -10.44 8.66 -5.63
CA ASP A 89 -10.83 7.43 -6.31
C ASP A 89 -9.68 6.40 -6.40
N GLY A 90 -8.84 6.27 -5.38
CA GLY A 90 -7.73 5.32 -5.39
C GLY A 90 -8.15 3.90 -5.80
N ALA A 91 -9.29 3.40 -5.30
CA ALA A 91 -9.87 2.14 -5.76
C ALA A 91 -10.36 2.21 -7.22
N GLY A 92 -10.92 3.34 -7.63
CA GLY A 92 -11.37 3.59 -9.01
C GLY A 92 -10.24 3.57 -10.04
N VAL A 93 -9.06 4.08 -9.69
CA VAL A 93 -7.88 4.00 -10.58
C VAL A 93 -7.49 2.54 -10.80
N GLY A 94 -7.35 1.75 -9.74
CA GLY A 94 -7.05 0.32 -9.85
C GLY A 94 -8.13 -0.45 -10.60
N ALA A 95 -9.39 -0.15 -10.34
CA ALA A 95 -10.53 -0.74 -11.04
C ALA A 95 -10.47 -0.48 -12.56
N ARG A 96 -10.13 0.76 -12.97
CA ARG A 96 -9.97 1.09 -14.41
C ARG A 96 -8.80 0.36 -15.05
N LEU A 97 -7.66 0.23 -14.34
CA LEU A 97 -6.52 -0.54 -14.83
C LEU A 97 -6.89 -2.02 -15.02
N LEU A 98 -7.57 -2.62 -14.04
CA LEU A 98 -8.02 -4.01 -14.10
C LEU A 98 -9.09 -4.25 -15.19
N LYS A 99 -10.04 -3.32 -15.35
CA LYS A 99 -11.02 -3.38 -16.43
C LYS A 99 -10.37 -3.39 -17.82
N LYS A 100 -9.29 -2.62 -18.02
CA LYS A 100 -8.52 -2.64 -19.28
C LYS A 100 -7.88 -4.01 -19.54
N GLN A 101 -7.67 -4.82 -18.51
CA GLN A 101 -7.18 -6.19 -18.61
C GLN A 101 -8.33 -7.23 -18.71
N GLY A 102 -9.57 -6.78 -18.84
CA GLY A 102 -10.73 -7.66 -18.97
C GLY A 102 -11.31 -8.18 -17.65
N ALA A 103 -10.92 -7.61 -16.49
CA ALA A 103 -11.50 -7.97 -15.21
C ALA A 103 -12.90 -7.38 -15.01
N LYS A 104 -13.75 -8.09 -14.25
CA LYS A 104 -15.05 -7.63 -13.77
C LYS A 104 -14.89 -7.08 -12.34
N ILE A 105 -15.19 -5.80 -12.11
CA ILE A 105 -15.00 -5.19 -10.81
C ILE A 105 -16.24 -5.42 -9.92
N LEU A 106 -16.04 -6.10 -8.80
CA LEU A 106 -17.07 -6.34 -7.80
C LEU A 106 -17.38 -5.09 -6.98
N GLY A 107 -16.33 -4.37 -6.55
CA GLY A 107 -16.46 -3.21 -5.69
C GLY A 107 -15.13 -2.56 -5.36
N GLY A 108 -15.19 -1.57 -4.46
CA GLY A 108 -14.03 -0.89 -3.89
C GLY A 108 -14.23 -0.63 -2.40
N LEU A 109 -13.18 -0.79 -1.60
CA LEU A 109 -13.17 -0.55 -0.17
C LEU A 109 -12.01 0.37 0.20
N HIS A 110 -12.30 1.51 0.79
CA HIS A 110 -11.31 2.45 1.31
C HIS A 110 -11.13 2.27 2.82
N LEU A 111 -9.91 2.06 3.26
CA LEU A 111 -9.55 1.77 4.65
C LEU A 111 -8.55 2.80 5.17
N ARG A 112 -8.92 3.51 6.24
CA ARG A 112 -8.07 4.53 6.83
C ARG A 112 -7.08 3.90 7.81
N MET A 113 -5.78 4.00 7.50
CA MET A 113 -4.69 3.49 8.32
C MET A 113 -3.74 4.63 8.71
N PRO A 114 -2.90 4.46 9.73
CA PRO A 114 -1.84 5.41 10.03
C PRO A 114 -0.98 5.69 8.79
N ASP A 115 -0.59 6.98 8.62
CA ASP A 115 0.23 7.36 7.48
C ASP A 115 1.62 6.70 7.56
N SER A 116 2.13 6.23 6.43
CA SER A 116 3.47 5.60 6.37
C SER A 116 4.61 6.58 6.13
N ILE A 117 4.31 7.88 5.93
CA ILE A 117 5.29 8.93 5.71
C ILE A 117 5.86 9.38 7.05
N GLY A 118 7.03 8.84 7.46
CA GLY A 118 7.63 9.05 8.76
C GLY A 118 8.51 10.29 8.91
N ASP A 119 8.75 11.03 7.83
CA ASP A 119 9.69 12.16 7.78
C ASP A 119 9.02 13.53 7.53
N VAL A 120 7.67 13.60 7.54
CA VAL A 120 6.90 14.85 7.35
C VAL A 120 6.07 15.15 8.61
N PRO A 121 6.36 16.26 9.35
CA PRO A 121 5.70 16.58 10.62
C PRO A 121 4.18 16.68 10.53
N MET A 122 3.67 17.35 9.49
CA MET A 122 2.23 17.59 9.29
C MET A 122 1.40 16.30 9.15
N LEU A 123 2.01 15.17 8.78
CA LEU A 123 1.35 13.89 8.62
C LEU A 123 1.40 13.02 9.90
N LYS A 124 2.08 13.50 10.94
CA LYS A 124 2.19 12.78 12.22
C LYS A 124 0.95 12.96 13.06
N LYS A 125 0.51 11.87 13.69
CA LYS A 125 -0.61 11.85 14.62
C LYS A 125 -0.18 11.18 15.93
N PRO A 126 -0.77 11.58 17.07
CA PRO A 126 -0.56 10.87 18.32
C PRO A 126 -0.86 9.38 18.20
N MET A 127 -0.15 8.56 18.95
CA MET A 127 -0.32 7.09 18.96
C MET A 127 -1.77 6.70 19.18
N ALA A 128 -2.46 7.30 20.16
CA ALA A 128 -3.88 7.02 20.43
C ALA A 128 -4.79 7.24 19.22
N GLN A 129 -4.54 8.28 18.41
CA GLN A 129 -5.32 8.53 17.20
C GLN A 129 -5.02 7.49 16.10
N ASN A 130 -3.76 7.04 16.00
CA ASN A 130 -3.38 5.98 15.08
C ASN A 130 -4.04 4.65 15.45
N LEU A 131 -4.04 4.28 16.73
CA LEU A 131 -4.70 3.07 17.23
C LEU A 131 -6.23 3.13 17.04
N ALA A 132 -6.84 4.28 17.31
CA ALA A 132 -8.27 4.48 17.07
C ALA A 132 -8.63 4.31 15.57
N ALA A 133 -7.80 4.83 14.65
CA ALA A 133 -8.00 4.66 13.22
C ALA A 133 -7.89 3.19 12.79
N ILE A 134 -6.95 2.43 13.35
CA ILE A 134 -6.82 0.98 13.10
C ILE A 134 -8.08 0.26 13.55
N LYS A 135 -8.54 0.49 14.79
CA LYS A 135 -9.76 -0.14 15.34
C LYS A 135 -11.00 0.15 14.49
N GLN A 136 -11.17 1.41 14.05
CA GLN A 136 -12.28 1.78 13.15
C GLN A 136 -12.19 1.07 11.80
N THR A 137 -10.97 0.91 11.29
CA THR A 137 -10.71 0.18 10.03
C THR A 137 -11.04 -1.30 10.17
N GLU A 138 -10.66 -1.96 11.26
CA GLU A 138 -11.00 -3.36 11.53
C GLU A 138 -12.52 -3.55 11.59
N GLN A 139 -13.26 -2.65 12.26
CA GLN A 139 -14.71 -2.66 12.26
C GLN A 139 -15.32 -2.45 10.86
N LYS A 140 -14.72 -1.57 10.04
CA LYS A 140 -15.16 -1.37 8.66
C LYS A 140 -14.91 -2.61 7.80
N ILE A 141 -13.79 -3.30 8.00
CA ILE A 141 -13.51 -4.59 7.34
C ILE A 141 -14.55 -5.63 7.72
N ALA A 142 -14.88 -5.79 9.01
CA ALA A 142 -15.90 -6.73 9.46
C ALA A 142 -17.25 -6.49 8.77
N ARG A 143 -17.73 -5.22 8.75
CA ARG A 143 -18.96 -4.85 8.03
C ARG A 143 -18.89 -5.14 6.53
N ALA A 144 -17.73 -4.88 5.89
CA ALA A 144 -17.53 -5.16 4.47
C ALA A 144 -17.57 -6.67 4.19
N VAL A 145 -16.95 -7.48 5.05
CA VAL A 145 -17.00 -8.96 4.97
C VAL A 145 -18.43 -9.45 5.05
N ASP A 146 -19.23 -8.99 6.02
CA ASP A 146 -20.63 -9.41 6.16
C ASP A 146 -21.45 -9.01 4.93
N SER A 147 -21.25 -7.82 4.38
CA SER A 147 -21.90 -7.39 3.15
C SER A 147 -21.52 -8.27 1.95
N THR A 148 -20.21 -8.60 1.81
CA THR A 148 -19.73 -9.40 0.67
C THR A 148 -20.25 -10.86 0.72
N LYS A 149 -20.46 -11.43 1.90
CA LYS A 149 -21.09 -12.75 2.05
C LYS A 149 -22.51 -12.79 1.45
N ASN A 150 -23.20 -11.66 1.47
CA ASN A 150 -24.53 -11.48 0.87
C ASN A 150 -24.47 -10.98 -0.59
N GLY A 151 -23.30 -11.01 -1.25
CA GLY A 151 -23.12 -10.52 -2.62
C GLY A 151 -23.12 -9.00 -2.76
N LEU A 152 -23.17 -8.26 -1.65
CA LEU A 152 -23.19 -6.79 -1.64
C LEU A 152 -21.79 -6.26 -1.40
N TYR A 153 -21.16 -5.73 -2.45
CA TYR A 153 -19.80 -5.18 -2.37
C TYR A 153 -19.84 -3.66 -2.16
N PRO A 154 -19.05 -3.11 -1.21
CA PRO A 154 -18.84 -1.68 -1.08
C PRO A 154 -18.40 -1.04 -2.41
N LYS A 155 -18.73 0.24 -2.61
CA LYS A 155 -18.44 0.99 -3.84
C LYS A 155 -17.53 2.20 -3.59
N ASP A 156 -16.74 2.18 -2.52
CA ASP A 156 -15.84 3.28 -2.16
C ASP A 156 -14.87 3.59 -3.32
N GLY A 157 -14.76 4.86 -3.66
CA GLY A 157 -13.84 5.34 -4.68
C GLY A 157 -14.24 5.03 -6.13
N LEU A 158 -15.41 4.43 -6.38
CA LEU A 158 -15.83 4.03 -7.73
C LEU A 158 -16.77 5.03 -8.42
N SER A 159 -17.36 5.99 -7.68
CA SER A 159 -18.29 6.95 -8.27
C SER A 159 -17.56 8.04 -9.05
N PHE A 160 -18.30 8.72 -9.93
CA PHE A 160 -17.83 9.87 -10.70
C PHE A 160 -17.33 11.00 -9.78
N TRP A 161 -17.99 11.26 -8.68
CA TRP A 161 -17.57 12.28 -7.71
C TRP A 161 -16.23 11.96 -7.05
N HIS A 162 -15.99 10.69 -6.72
CA HIS A 162 -14.67 10.26 -6.24
C HIS A 162 -13.59 10.46 -7.30
N PHE A 163 -13.90 10.21 -8.58
CA PHE A 163 -12.97 10.46 -9.68
C PHE A 163 -12.59 11.94 -9.76
N LEU A 164 -13.56 12.85 -9.74
CA LEU A 164 -13.30 14.30 -9.74
C LEU A 164 -12.48 14.71 -8.51
N ALA A 165 -12.88 14.26 -7.31
CA ALA A 165 -12.14 14.54 -6.09
C ALA A 165 -10.69 14.04 -6.14
N GLY A 166 -10.44 12.85 -6.66
CA GLY A 166 -9.08 12.32 -6.84
C GLY A 166 -8.29 13.06 -7.92
N LEU A 167 -8.93 13.41 -9.02
CA LEU A 167 -8.29 14.12 -10.14
C LEU A 167 -7.89 15.54 -9.73
N PHE A 168 -8.85 16.36 -9.31
CA PHE A 168 -8.64 17.77 -8.99
C PHE A 168 -8.02 17.96 -7.60
N GLY A 169 -8.35 17.12 -6.61
CA GLY A 169 -7.82 17.23 -5.26
C GLY A 169 -6.35 16.82 -5.13
N GLN A 170 -5.87 15.87 -5.91
CA GLN A 170 -4.49 15.38 -5.79
C GLN A 170 -3.76 15.12 -7.11
N ARG A 171 -4.32 14.33 -8.05
CA ARG A 171 -3.54 13.83 -9.17
C ARG A 171 -2.98 14.91 -10.08
N LEU A 172 -3.76 15.91 -10.44
CA LEU A 172 -3.29 16.98 -11.33
C LEU A 172 -2.08 17.74 -10.75
N TRP A 173 -2.06 17.91 -9.44
CA TRP A 173 -1.00 18.66 -8.74
C TRP A 173 0.21 17.80 -8.38
N PHE A 174 -0.04 16.53 -8.01
CA PHE A 174 1.01 15.68 -7.43
C PHE A 174 1.66 14.71 -8.43
N ILE A 175 1.10 14.45 -9.62
CA ILE A 175 1.73 13.54 -10.59
C ILE A 175 3.16 13.96 -10.94
N PRO A 176 3.44 15.24 -11.30
CA PRO A 176 4.82 15.67 -11.57
C PRO A 176 5.72 15.53 -10.35
N THR A 177 5.20 15.91 -9.17
CA THR A 177 5.92 15.79 -7.89
C THR A 177 6.25 14.34 -7.56
N VAL A 178 5.31 13.41 -7.70
CA VAL A 178 5.52 11.97 -7.48
C VAL A 178 6.62 11.43 -8.37
N LYS A 179 6.64 11.81 -9.66
CA LYS A 179 7.70 11.42 -10.59
C LYS A 179 9.07 11.94 -10.14
N ALA A 180 9.14 13.19 -9.73
CA ALA A 180 10.37 13.80 -9.21
C ALA A 180 10.84 13.16 -7.89
N LEU A 181 9.91 12.82 -6.98
CA LEU A 181 10.23 12.20 -5.69
C LEU A 181 10.91 10.83 -5.82
N ARG A 182 10.66 10.08 -6.90
CA ARG A 182 11.29 8.78 -7.14
C ARG A 182 12.82 8.84 -7.23
N SER A 183 13.38 10.02 -7.46
CA SER A 183 14.82 10.25 -7.53
C SER A 183 15.36 11.02 -6.32
N LYS A 184 14.50 11.34 -5.33
CA LYS A 184 14.88 12.23 -4.21
C LYS A 184 15.20 11.50 -2.89
N LEU A 185 15.19 10.17 -2.87
CA LEU A 185 15.56 9.43 -1.65
C LEU A 185 17.00 9.76 -1.26
N LYS A 186 17.18 10.15 -0.01
CA LYS A 186 18.47 10.55 0.55
C LYS A 186 18.93 9.53 1.59
N ILE A 187 20.20 9.20 1.55
CA ILE A 187 20.85 8.30 2.53
C ILE A 187 21.98 9.08 3.17
N ASP A 188 21.90 9.24 4.48
CA ASP A 188 22.97 9.83 5.29
C ASP A 188 24.05 8.79 5.51
N ALA A 189 25.17 8.95 4.82
CA ALA A 189 26.29 8.01 4.88
C ALA A 189 26.97 7.97 6.26
N GLN A 190 26.90 9.05 7.05
CA GLN A 190 27.48 9.07 8.40
C GLN A 190 26.65 8.22 9.37
N LYS A 191 25.30 8.27 9.26
CA LYS A 191 24.40 7.45 10.07
C LYS A 191 24.27 6.01 9.59
N CYS A 192 24.51 5.76 8.29
CA CYS A 192 24.32 4.44 7.71
C CYS A 192 25.35 3.44 8.27
N SER A 193 24.86 2.37 8.91
CA SER A 193 25.71 1.27 9.41
C SER A 193 26.01 0.18 8.38
N GLY A 194 25.44 0.27 7.16
CA GLY A 194 25.62 -0.77 6.14
C GLY A 194 24.86 -2.07 6.37
N CYS A 195 23.91 -2.12 7.32
CA CYS A 195 23.22 -3.35 7.76
C CYS A 195 22.41 -4.09 6.68
N GLY A 196 22.18 -3.51 5.51
CA GLY A 196 21.51 -4.16 4.38
C GLY A 196 19.98 -4.23 4.43
N VAL A 197 19.32 -3.91 5.55
CA VAL A 197 17.85 -4.02 5.71
C VAL A 197 17.08 -3.26 4.62
N CYS A 198 17.54 -2.07 4.23
CA CYS A 198 16.90 -1.27 3.19
C CYS A 198 17.08 -1.87 1.78
N ALA A 199 18.22 -2.50 1.51
CA ALA A 199 18.52 -3.13 0.22
C ALA A 199 17.74 -4.45 0.05
N SER A 200 17.76 -5.33 1.05
CA SER A 200 17.03 -6.60 1.04
C SER A 200 15.51 -6.40 1.01
N GLY A 201 15.02 -5.39 1.73
CA GLY A 201 13.59 -5.06 1.80
C GLY A 201 13.08 -4.22 0.62
N CYS A 202 13.90 -3.74 -0.30
CA CYS A 202 13.46 -2.88 -1.39
C CYS A 202 12.76 -3.68 -2.51
N PRO A 203 11.45 -3.51 -2.71
CA PRO A 203 10.70 -4.31 -3.69
C PRO A 203 11.08 -4.01 -5.14
N THR A 204 11.70 -2.86 -5.39
CA THR A 204 12.17 -2.43 -6.72
C THR A 204 13.68 -2.49 -6.86
N LYS A 205 14.39 -3.04 -5.86
CA LYS A 205 15.87 -3.14 -5.83
C LYS A 205 16.60 -1.82 -6.13
N SER A 206 15.96 -0.70 -5.73
CA SER A 206 16.51 0.64 -5.93
C SER A 206 17.61 1.01 -4.93
N ILE A 207 17.94 0.14 -3.99
CA ILE A 207 18.98 0.36 -2.98
C ILE A 207 19.92 -0.85 -3.00
N ALA A 208 21.22 -0.59 -3.04
CA ALA A 208 22.28 -1.60 -2.93
C ALA A 208 23.25 -1.24 -1.80
N ILE A 209 24.03 -2.20 -1.32
CA ILE A 209 25.15 -1.93 -0.41
C ILE A 209 26.43 -1.89 -1.23
N GLN A 210 27.15 -0.77 -1.15
CA GLN A 210 28.45 -0.57 -1.80
C GLN A 210 29.43 -0.01 -0.77
N LYS A 211 30.61 -0.59 -0.69
CA LYS A 211 31.66 -0.21 0.27
C LYS A 211 31.14 -0.05 1.70
N GLY A 212 30.26 -0.97 2.15
CA GLY A 212 29.69 -0.96 3.49
C GLY A 212 28.63 0.12 3.76
N LYS A 213 28.10 0.79 2.74
CA LYS A 213 27.06 1.82 2.85
C LYS A 213 25.93 1.56 1.87
N ALA A 214 24.73 1.99 2.23
CA ALA A 214 23.60 1.94 1.30
C ALA A 214 23.75 3.03 0.22
N VAL A 215 23.50 2.64 -1.02
CA VAL A 215 23.52 3.54 -2.19
C VAL A 215 22.19 3.42 -2.91
N PHE A 216 21.61 4.55 -3.28
CA PHE A 216 20.33 4.63 -3.98
C PHE A 216 20.54 4.80 -5.49
N THR A 217 19.85 3.97 -6.28
CA THR A 217 19.76 4.11 -7.73
C THR A 217 18.42 4.75 -8.10
N PRO A 218 18.40 5.95 -8.67
CA PRO A 218 17.17 6.66 -9.03
C PRO A 218 16.34 5.96 -10.11
N GLY A 219 15.04 6.28 -10.17
CA GLY A 219 14.14 5.94 -11.27
C GLY A 219 13.12 4.84 -10.96
N SER A 220 13.51 3.76 -10.30
CA SER A 220 12.63 2.60 -10.05
C SER A 220 11.87 2.67 -8.71
N CYS A 221 12.14 3.65 -7.87
CA CYS A 221 11.52 3.75 -6.54
C CYS A 221 9.99 3.88 -6.63
N THR A 222 9.27 3.00 -5.91
CA THR A 222 7.80 3.02 -5.83
C THR A 222 7.27 3.90 -4.70
N LEU A 223 8.11 4.64 -3.98
CA LEU A 223 7.74 5.53 -2.86
C LEU A 223 7.02 4.83 -1.70
N CYS A 224 7.33 3.55 -1.46
CA CYS A 224 6.62 2.74 -0.45
C CYS A 224 7.04 3.00 1.00
N TYR A 225 8.02 3.83 1.25
CA TYR A 225 8.56 4.17 2.57
C TYR A 225 9.11 2.98 3.39
N ARG A 226 9.20 1.77 2.82
CA ARG A 226 9.71 0.59 3.55
C ARG A 226 11.11 0.83 4.08
N CYS A 227 12.04 1.30 3.24
CA CYS A 227 13.41 1.57 3.64
C CYS A 227 13.53 2.65 4.71
N VAL A 228 12.72 3.71 4.65
CA VAL A 228 12.66 4.78 5.66
C VAL A 228 12.19 4.21 7.01
N ASN A 229 11.11 3.42 6.98
CA ASN A 229 10.46 2.91 8.19
C ASN A 229 11.19 1.73 8.84
N HIS A 230 12.07 1.02 8.12
CA HIS A 230 12.82 -0.12 8.66
C HIS A 230 14.30 0.16 8.89
N CYS A 231 14.79 1.38 8.61
CA CYS A 231 16.19 1.72 8.87
C CYS A 231 16.45 1.88 10.37
N PRO A 232 17.22 1.00 11.04
CA PRO A 232 17.45 1.11 12.47
C PRO A 232 18.19 2.39 12.85
N ALA A 233 19.07 2.87 11.99
CA ALA A 233 19.83 4.10 12.17
C ALA A 233 19.07 5.37 11.74
N ARG A 234 17.82 5.25 11.23
CA ARG A 234 17.03 6.36 10.68
C ARG A 234 17.81 7.21 9.66
N ALA A 235 18.70 6.57 8.89
CA ALA A 235 19.61 7.21 7.96
C ALA A 235 18.96 7.56 6.60
N ILE A 236 17.70 7.16 6.36
CA ILE A 236 17.04 7.31 5.04
C ILE A 236 15.85 8.24 5.16
N THR A 237 15.76 9.24 4.28
CA THR A 237 14.62 10.15 4.15
C THR A 237 14.20 10.28 2.70
N LEU A 238 12.95 10.68 2.45
CA LEU A 238 12.43 10.85 1.10
C LEU A 238 11.86 12.25 0.84
N ILE A 239 10.91 12.70 1.64
CA ILE A 239 10.30 14.04 1.53
C ILE A 239 10.91 14.98 2.56
N GLY A 240 11.00 14.55 3.80
CA GLY A 240 11.49 15.36 4.92
C GLY A 240 13.03 15.38 5.02
N LYS A 241 13.50 16.10 6.05
CA LYS A 241 14.94 16.24 6.34
C LYS A 241 15.42 15.21 7.38
N ARG A 242 14.53 14.65 8.19
CA ARG A 242 14.83 13.65 9.23
C ARG A 242 13.64 12.74 9.45
N VAL A 243 13.90 11.49 9.84
CA VAL A 243 12.87 10.55 10.27
C VAL A 243 12.41 10.93 11.68
N LEU A 244 11.14 11.28 11.80
CA LEU A 244 10.51 11.66 13.07
C LEU A 244 9.98 10.41 13.79
N GLU A 245 9.39 9.50 13.02
CA GLU A 245 8.77 8.27 13.50
C GLU A 245 8.93 7.16 12.45
N GLN A 246 9.04 5.93 12.90
CA GLN A 246 8.97 4.76 12.03
C GLN A 246 7.54 4.23 12.02
N CYS A 247 6.83 4.50 10.94
CA CYS A 247 5.40 4.20 10.79
C CYS A 247 5.19 2.78 10.27
N ARG A 248 5.31 1.78 11.14
CA ARG A 248 5.14 0.35 10.81
C ARG A 248 3.98 -0.23 11.59
N TYR A 249 3.23 -1.13 10.96
CA TYR A 249 2.09 -1.78 11.60
C TYR A 249 2.49 -2.63 12.82
N ASP A 250 3.62 -3.32 12.78
CA ASP A 250 4.12 -4.12 13.89
C ASP A 250 4.37 -3.29 15.18
N ILE A 251 4.72 -2.01 15.05
CA ILE A 251 4.83 -1.11 16.20
C ILE A 251 3.43 -0.84 16.81
N TYR A 252 2.44 -0.54 15.97
CA TYR A 252 1.08 -0.33 16.44
C TYR A 252 0.47 -1.59 17.05
N GLU A 253 0.70 -2.75 16.43
CA GLU A 253 0.25 -4.04 16.94
C GLU A 253 0.84 -4.36 18.31
N LYS A 254 2.15 -4.14 18.49
CA LYS A 254 2.82 -4.33 19.77
C LYS A 254 2.19 -3.44 20.85
N THR A 255 2.01 -2.15 20.56
CA THR A 255 1.38 -1.20 21.50
C THR A 255 -0.06 -1.61 21.86
N MET A 256 -0.83 -2.12 20.90
CA MET A 256 -2.19 -2.62 21.19
C MET A 256 -2.19 -3.87 22.07
N LYS A 257 -1.19 -4.75 21.94
CA LYS A 257 -1.05 -5.95 22.78
C LYS A 257 -0.62 -5.60 24.21
N GLU A 258 0.24 -4.60 24.36
CA GLU A 258 0.72 -4.13 25.67
C GLU A 258 -0.36 -3.34 26.47
N ALA A 259 -1.36 -2.80 25.78
CA ALA A 259 -2.46 -2.05 26.40
C ALA A 259 -3.68 -2.92 26.77
N ARG A 260 -3.63 -4.23 26.53
CA ARG A 260 -4.65 -5.24 26.91
C ARG A 260 -4.26 -5.93 28.20
#